data_1e0928ca679b7e925a3c22433ee38517
#
_entry.id   1e0928ca679b7e925a3c22433ee38517
#
_cell.length_a   1.000
_cell.length_b   1.000
_cell.length_c   1.000
_cell.angle_alpha   90.00
_cell.angle_beta   90.00
_cell.angle_gamma   90.00
#
_symmetry.space_group_name_H-M   'P 1'
#
loop_
_entity.id
_entity.type
_entity.pdbx_description
1 polymer ?
#
loop_
_entity_poly.entity_id
_entity_poly.type
_entity_poly.pdbx_seq_one_letter_code
_entity_poly.pdbx_strand_id
1 'polypeptide(L)'
;MPKRPIFYDTETTGVKPDKDRIIEIAAYDPERGKTFHSLINPQCPIPPDASAIHNITDAMVQEAPTFAEVGAQFTAFCSEDVVLIAHNNDAFDKPFLEYEFQRHQVLLPDWPYIDSLKFARKYRPDLPRHSLQHLREYHGIPANTAHRALDDVIILHKVFSEMVDDLKMEEILELMNQKQTLRQMPFGKHRGKPLKEIPPGYVRWLHENGALDKPDNGELKEAFAALGMLPT
;
A
#
# COMPACT_ATOMS: atom_id res chain seq x y z
N MET A 1 -10.76 20.76 7.63
CA MET A 1 -11.90 20.14 6.93
C MET A 1 -11.66 18.64 6.94
N PRO A 2 -12.70 17.79 6.92
CA PRO A 2 -12.48 16.36 6.84
C PRO A 2 -11.72 16.01 5.57
N LYS A 3 -10.73 15.10 5.70
CA LYS A 3 -9.95 14.64 4.56
C LYS A 3 -10.78 13.70 3.69
N ARG A 4 -10.87 14.01 2.40
CA ARG A 4 -11.61 13.21 1.44
C ARG A 4 -10.78 12.00 1.00
N PRO A 5 -11.27 10.76 1.13
CA PRO A 5 -10.55 9.58 0.71
C PRO A 5 -10.51 9.45 -0.82
N ILE A 6 -9.34 9.19 -1.37
CA ILE A 6 -9.13 8.78 -2.76
C ILE A 6 -8.48 7.41 -2.75
N PHE A 7 -9.19 6.43 -3.22
CA PHE A 7 -8.65 5.09 -3.41
C PHE A 7 -7.92 5.03 -4.74
N TYR A 8 -6.73 4.43 -4.79
CA TYR A 8 -5.98 4.33 -6.03
C TYR A 8 -5.19 3.02 -6.10
N ASP A 9 -4.78 2.67 -7.31
CA ASP A 9 -4.00 1.48 -7.63
C ASP A 9 -3.20 1.71 -8.90
N THR A 10 -2.06 1.02 -9.04
CA THR A 10 -1.17 1.17 -10.18
C THR A 10 -0.74 -0.18 -10.73
N GLU A 11 -0.69 -0.31 -12.07
CA GLU A 11 -0.01 -1.40 -12.75
C GLU A 11 1.33 -0.91 -13.31
N THR A 12 2.32 -1.77 -13.32
CA THR A 12 3.71 -1.38 -13.59
C THR A 12 4.44 -2.37 -14.48
N THR A 13 5.55 -1.95 -15.09
CA THR A 13 6.42 -2.83 -15.88
C THR A 13 7.21 -3.81 -15.02
N GLY A 14 7.18 -3.70 -13.70
CA GLY A 14 7.91 -4.56 -12.78
C GLY A 14 7.75 -4.10 -11.33
N VAL A 15 8.63 -4.52 -10.43
CA VAL A 15 8.47 -4.31 -8.99
C VAL A 15 9.50 -3.34 -8.37
N LYS A 16 10.33 -2.70 -9.18
CA LYS A 16 11.42 -1.83 -8.71
C LYS A 16 11.14 -0.39 -9.13
N PRO A 17 10.64 0.48 -8.24
CA PRO A 17 10.20 1.84 -8.60
C PRO A 17 11.32 2.72 -9.16
N ASP A 18 12.58 2.45 -8.80
CA ASP A 18 13.75 3.15 -9.36
C ASP A 18 14.03 2.80 -10.84
N LYS A 19 13.56 1.64 -11.33
CA LYS A 19 13.83 1.11 -12.67
C LYS A 19 12.60 0.96 -13.53
N ASP A 20 11.53 0.46 -12.92
CA ASP A 20 10.28 0.16 -13.58
C ASP A 20 9.38 1.39 -13.71
N ARG A 21 8.29 1.28 -14.45
CA ARG A 21 7.41 2.37 -14.85
C ARG A 21 5.96 2.06 -14.52
N ILE A 22 5.18 3.07 -14.17
CA ILE A 22 3.72 2.95 -14.14
C ILE A 22 3.19 2.91 -15.57
N ILE A 23 2.31 1.96 -15.86
CA ILE A 23 1.65 1.76 -17.15
C ILE A 23 0.13 1.90 -17.10
N GLU A 24 -0.46 1.83 -15.91
CA GLU A 24 -1.86 2.12 -15.66
C GLU A 24 -1.98 2.76 -14.27
N ILE A 25 -2.84 3.74 -14.14
CA ILE A 25 -3.25 4.29 -12.85
C ILE A 25 -4.75 4.45 -12.82
N ALA A 26 -5.38 4.00 -11.75
CA ALA A 26 -6.79 4.22 -11.49
C ALA A 26 -7.01 4.83 -10.12
N ALA A 27 -8.07 5.62 -9.99
CA ALA A 27 -8.50 6.14 -8.71
C ALA A 27 -10.03 6.26 -8.63
N TYR A 28 -10.54 6.22 -7.41
CA TYR A 28 -11.96 6.38 -7.10
C TYR A 28 -12.15 7.34 -5.94
N ASP A 29 -13.01 8.30 -6.16
CA ASP A 29 -13.49 9.27 -5.19
C ASP A 29 -14.93 8.89 -4.79
N PRO A 30 -15.15 8.22 -3.67
CA PRO A 30 -16.47 7.76 -3.27
C PRO A 30 -17.40 8.92 -2.88
N GLU A 31 -16.88 10.04 -2.36
CA GLU A 31 -17.69 11.18 -1.96
C GLU A 31 -18.30 11.92 -3.17
N ARG A 32 -17.57 11.95 -4.28
CA ARG A 32 -18.02 12.58 -5.53
C ARG A 32 -18.59 11.58 -6.54
N GLY A 33 -18.45 10.27 -6.27
CA GLY A 33 -18.84 9.21 -7.20
C GLY A 33 -18.05 9.28 -8.52
N LYS A 34 -16.79 9.76 -8.49
CA LYS A 34 -15.95 9.95 -9.67
C LYS A 34 -14.82 8.94 -9.73
N THR A 35 -14.50 8.52 -10.94
CA THR A 35 -13.33 7.69 -11.22
C THR A 35 -12.31 8.45 -12.06
N PHE A 36 -11.05 8.13 -11.86
CA PHE A 36 -9.95 8.48 -12.74
C PHE A 36 -9.34 7.16 -13.26
N HIS A 37 -9.02 7.12 -14.53
CA HIS A 37 -8.35 5.96 -15.11
C HIS A 37 -7.54 6.40 -16.34
N SER A 38 -6.30 5.96 -16.42
CA SER A 38 -5.45 6.19 -17.58
C SER A 38 -4.46 5.04 -17.77
N LEU A 39 -4.33 4.56 -19.00
CA LEU A 39 -3.11 3.89 -19.46
C LEU A 39 -2.02 4.94 -19.64
N ILE A 40 -0.77 4.51 -19.49
CA ILE A 40 0.40 5.39 -19.55
C ILE A 40 1.43 4.75 -20.46
N ASN A 41 1.97 5.52 -21.40
CA ASN A 41 3.11 5.08 -22.21
C ASN A 41 4.38 5.13 -21.35
N PRO A 42 4.98 3.97 -20.98
CA PRO A 42 6.17 3.92 -20.13
C PRO A 42 7.45 4.34 -20.86
N GLN A 43 7.37 4.52 -22.19
CA GLN A 43 8.53 4.80 -23.07
C GLN A 43 9.62 3.72 -23.01
N CYS A 44 9.26 2.51 -22.60
CA CYS A 44 10.11 1.32 -22.59
C CYS A 44 9.26 0.07 -22.78
N PRO A 45 9.84 -1.07 -23.22
CA PRO A 45 9.10 -2.31 -23.36
C PRO A 45 8.52 -2.82 -22.04
N ILE A 46 7.33 -3.39 -22.10
CA ILE A 46 6.69 -4.08 -20.96
C ILE A 46 7.19 -5.53 -20.95
N PRO A 47 7.83 -6.00 -19.86
CA PRO A 47 8.26 -7.39 -19.76
C PRO A 47 7.09 -8.37 -19.87
N PRO A 48 7.24 -9.51 -20.57
CA PRO A 48 6.19 -10.51 -20.72
C PRO A 48 5.62 -11.01 -19.39
N ASP A 49 6.46 -11.14 -18.37
CA ASP A 49 6.04 -11.58 -17.04
C ASP A 49 5.09 -10.56 -16.37
N ALA A 50 5.30 -9.27 -16.57
CA ALA A 50 4.42 -8.22 -16.12
C ALA A 50 3.10 -8.24 -16.89
N SER A 51 3.17 -8.28 -18.24
CA SER A 51 1.98 -8.39 -19.09
C SER A 51 1.13 -9.62 -18.76
N ALA A 52 1.74 -10.74 -18.36
CA ALA A 52 1.02 -11.95 -17.95
C ALA A 52 0.19 -11.76 -16.67
N ILE A 53 0.53 -10.76 -15.83
CA ILE A 53 -0.19 -10.44 -14.57
C ILE A 53 -1.38 -9.52 -14.87
N HIS A 54 -1.12 -8.34 -15.45
CA HIS A 54 -2.13 -7.28 -15.62
C HIS A 54 -2.77 -7.24 -17.02
N ASN A 55 -2.31 -8.09 -17.98
CA ASN A 55 -2.81 -8.17 -19.35
C ASN A 55 -2.65 -6.88 -20.19
N ILE A 56 -1.78 -5.96 -19.78
CA ILE A 56 -1.44 -4.76 -20.57
C ILE A 56 -0.22 -5.06 -21.43
N THR A 57 -0.30 -4.70 -22.71
CA THR A 57 0.75 -4.94 -23.69
C THR A 57 1.30 -3.63 -24.25
N ASP A 58 2.49 -3.67 -24.88
CA ASP A 58 3.10 -2.50 -25.54
C ASP A 58 2.12 -1.84 -26.52
N ALA A 59 1.38 -2.63 -27.30
CA ALA A 59 0.42 -2.11 -28.25
C ALA A 59 -0.71 -1.29 -27.61
N MET A 60 -1.10 -1.62 -26.37
CA MET A 60 -2.17 -0.89 -25.65
C MET A 60 -1.70 0.47 -25.12
N VAL A 61 -0.42 0.62 -24.84
CA VAL A 61 0.15 1.84 -24.25
C VAL A 61 0.91 2.70 -25.24
N GLN A 62 1.12 2.24 -26.46
CA GLN A 62 1.92 2.92 -27.47
C GLN A 62 1.44 4.34 -27.74
N GLU A 63 0.13 4.54 -27.86
CA GLU A 63 -0.51 5.84 -28.13
C GLU A 63 -1.07 6.48 -26.83
N ALA A 64 -0.80 5.89 -25.67
CA ALA A 64 -1.24 6.45 -24.40
C ALA A 64 -0.41 7.70 -24.03
N PRO A 65 -0.97 8.63 -23.22
CA PRO A 65 -0.23 9.79 -22.73
C PRO A 65 0.96 9.36 -21.86
N THR A 66 1.95 10.23 -21.74
CA THR A 66 3.10 10.03 -20.86
C THR A 66 2.72 10.26 -19.40
N PHE A 67 3.56 9.80 -18.47
CA PHE A 67 3.32 10.07 -17.04
C PHE A 67 3.32 11.59 -16.73
N ALA A 68 4.08 12.40 -17.45
CA ALA A 68 4.06 13.86 -17.27
C ALA A 68 2.64 14.45 -17.41
N GLU A 69 1.89 13.99 -18.42
CA GLU A 69 0.53 14.43 -18.68
C GLU A 69 -0.46 13.83 -17.66
N VAL A 70 -0.34 12.51 -17.42
CA VAL A 70 -1.24 11.77 -16.52
C VAL A 70 -1.02 12.19 -15.07
N GLY A 71 0.22 12.42 -14.63
CA GLY A 71 0.55 12.90 -13.28
C GLY A 71 -0.09 14.26 -12.97
N ALA A 72 -0.09 15.19 -13.95
CA ALA A 72 -0.78 16.47 -13.81
C ALA A 72 -2.32 16.29 -13.71
N GLN A 73 -2.90 15.41 -14.52
CA GLN A 73 -4.34 15.10 -14.48
C GLN A 73 -4.72 14.40 -13.16
N PHE A 74 -3.91 13.47 -12.70
CA PHE A 74 -4.11 12.78 -11.41
C PHE A 74 -4.03 13.77 -10.24
N THR A 75 -3.07 14.69 -10.27
CA THR A 75 -2.97 15.78 -9.27
C THR A 75 -4.24 16.65 -9.27
N ALA A 76 -4.77 17.00 -10.44
CA ALA A 76 -6.01 17.76 -10.55
C ALA A 76 -7.24 16.98 -10.05
N PHE A 77 -7.29 15.66 -10.28
CA PHE A 77 -8.31 14.77 -9.71
C PHE A 77 -8.24 14.73 -8.18
N CYS A 78 -7.04 14.65 -7.62
CA CYS A 78 -6.75 14.63 -6.18
C CYS A 78 -6.68 16.07 -5.59
N SER A 79 -7.40 17.03 -6.16
CA SER A 79 -7.45 18.40 -5.65
C SER A 79 -8.12 18.49 -4.27
N GLU A 80 -7.82 19.57 -3.53
CA GLU A 80 -8.28 19.85 -2.16
C GLU A 80 -7.60 18.97 -1.09
N ASP A 81 -8.19 18.89 0.11
CA ASP A 81 -7.64 18.15 1.25
C ASP A 81 -8.03 16.67 1.15
N VAL A 82 -7.15 15.87 0.54
CA VAL A 82 -7.37 14.44 0.30
C VAL A 82 -6.43 13.58 1.11
N VAL A 83 -6.79 12.30 1.26
CA VAL A 83 -5.91 11.21 1.70
C VAL A 83 -5.91 10.11 0.65
N LEU A 84 -4.75 9.66 0.22
CA LEU A 84 -4.60 8.59 -0.77
C LEU A 84 -4.54 7.23 -0.07
N ILE A 85 -5.32 6.27 -0.57
CA ILE A 85 -5.47 4.94 0.03
C ILE A 85 -5.18 3.89 -1.04
N ALA A 86 -4.17 3.04 -0.83
CA ALA A 86 -3.89 1.88 -1.66
C ALA A 86 -3.60 0.63 -0.82
N HIS A 87 -3.61 -0.53 -1.44
CA HIS A 87 -3.35 -1.80 -0.76
C HIS A 87 -1.89 -2.21 -0.94
N ASN A 88 -1.11 -2.28 0.14
CA ASN A 88 0.35 -2.41 0.14
C ASN A 88 1.07 -1.13 -0.36
N ASN A 89 0.46 -0.01 -0.09
CA ASN A 89 0.84 1.30 -0.59
C ASN A 89 2.29 1.68 -0.30
N ASP A 90 2.72 1.51 0.95
CA ASP A 90 4.04 1.96 1.39
C ASP A 90 5.18 1.15 0.76
N ALA A 91 4.90 -0.07 0.32
CA ALA A 91 5.89 -0.93 -0.33
C ALA A 91 5.80 -0.90 -1.87
N PHE A 92 4.69 -0.41 -2.44
CA PHE A 92 4.47 -0.47 -3.89
C PHE A 92 4.00 0.86 -4.49
N ASP A 93 2.73 1.23 -4.41
CA ASP A 93 2.16 2.34 -5.17
C ASP A 93 2.79 3.69 -4.86
N LYS A 94 2.97 4.02 -3.58
CA LYS A 94 3.57 5.27 -3.16
C LYS A 94 5.00 5.46 -3.68
N PRO A 95 5.95 4.51 -3.52
CA PRO A 95 7.28 4.62 -4.13
C PRO A 95 7.24 4.78 -5.64
N PHE A 96 6.36 4.07 -6.35
CA PHE A 96 6.22 4.24 -7.80
C PHE A 96 5.75 5.63 -8.18
N LEU A 97 4.75 6.19 -7.49
CA LEU A 97 4.33 7.58 -7.69
C LEU A 97 5.48 8.55 -7.43
N GLU A 98 6.19 8.42 -6.31
CA GLU A 98 7.32 9.29 -5.96
C GLU A 98 8.39 9.31 -7.05
N TYR A 99 8.78 8.12 -7.54
CA TYR A 99 9.78 8.02 -8.62
C TYR A 99 9.29 8.55 -9.96
N GLU A 100 8.04 8.31 -10.33
CA GLU A 100 7.49 8.83 -11.60
C GLU A 100 7.33 10.34 -11.57
N PHE A 101 6.80 10.92 -10.49
CA PHE A 101 6.72 12.37 -10.33
C PHE A 101 8.09 13.03 -10.39
N GLN A 102 9.09 12.46 -9.71
CA GLN A 102 10.47 12.94 -9.74
C GLN A 102 11.08 12.84 -11.15
N ARG A 103 10.92 11.70 -11.80
CA ARG A 103 11.48 11.40 -13.14
C ARG A 103 10.97 12.34 -14.21
N HIS A 104 9.69 12.67 -14.16
CA HIS A 104 9.02 13.55 -15.09
C HIS A 104 8.99 15.02 -14.66
N GLN A 105 9.65 15.37 -13.55
CA GLN A 105 9.71 16.73 -13.00
C GLN A 105 8.32 17.36 -12.78
N VAL A 106 7.32 16.53 -12.47
CA VAL A 106 5.98 16.96 -12.05
C VAL A 106 6.00 17.15 -10.54
N LEU A 107 5.36 18.20 -10.05
CA LEU A 107 5.27 18.44 -8.61
C LEU A 107 4.40 17.37 -7.96
N LEU A 108 4.97 16.59 -7.04
CA LEU A 108 4.21 15.69 -6.18
C LEU A 108 3.66 16.48 -4.99
N PRO A 109 2.34 16.58 -4.81
CA PRO A 109 1.77 17.20 -3.62
C PRO A 109 2.09 16.39 -2.36
N ASP A 110 2.12 17.06 -1.21
CA ASP A 110 2.32 16.42 0.09
C ASP A 110 0.98 15.79 0.59
N TRP A 111 0.58 14.71 -0.06
CA TRP A 111 -0.61 13.96 0.34
C TRP A 111 -0.33 13.07 1.55
N PRO A 112 -1.23 12.99 2.53
CA PRO A 112 -1.23 11.90 3.48
C PRO A 112 -1.63 10.60 2.79
N TYR A 113 -1.05 9.48 3.27
CA TYR A 113 -1.29 8.15 2.72
C TYR A 113 -1.79 7.19 3.80
N ILE A 114 -2.64 6.25 3.38
CA ILE A 114 -3.05 5.10 4.18
C ILE A 114 -2.72 3.83 3.40
N ASP A 115 -1.95 2.93 4.02
CA ASP A 115 -1.75 1.57 3.53
C ASP A 115 -2.80 0.65 4.13
N SER A 116 -3.78 0.24 3.32
CA SER A 116 -4.89 -0.62 3.76
C SER A 116 -4.44 -2.02 4.16
N LEU A 117 -3.32 -2.53 3.62
CA LEU A 117 -2.74 -3.80 4.05
C LEU A 117 -2.15 -3.68 5.46
N LYS A 118 -1.46 -2.59 5.77
CA LYS A 118 -0.96 -2.32 7.13
C LYS A 118 -2.11 -2.15 8.11
N PHE A 119 -3.16 -1.43 7.71
CA PHE A 119 -4.38 -1.30 8.52
C PHE A 119 -4.99 -2.68 8.81
N ALA A 120 -5.20 -3.51 7.80
CA ALA A 120 -5.76 -4.84 7.96
C ALA A 120 -4.89 -5.72 8.88
N ARG A 121 -3.57 -5.73 8.71
CA ARG A 121 -2.64 -6.48 9.58
C ARG A 121 -2.69 -6.01 11.03
N LYS A 122 -2.86 -4.72 11.24
CA LYS A 122 -2.89 -4.10 12.58
C LYS A 122 -4.18 -4.40 13.33
N TYR A 123 -5.33 -4.29 12.65
CA TYR A 123 -6.65 -4.34 13.30
C TYR A 123 -7.41 -5.65 13.09
N ARG A 124 -6.94 -6.50 12.15
CA ARG A 124 -7.49 -7.83 11.88
C ARG A 124 -6.39 -8.91 11.91
N PRO A 125 -5.56 -8.96 12.97
CA PRO A 125 -4.48 -9.95 13.11
C PRO A 125 -5.02 -11.39 13.24
N ASP A 126 -6.32 -11.54 13.48
CA ASP A 126 -7.06 -12.80 13.52
C ASP A 126 -7.16 -13.49 12.16
N LEU A 127 -7.09 -12.71 11.05
CA LEU A 127 -7.19 -13.26 9.71
C LEU A 127 -5.87 -13.94 9.27
N PRO A 128 -5.95 -15.09 8.58
CA PRO A 128 -4.77 -15.83 8.15
C PRO A 128 -4.02 -15.14 6.99
N ARG A 129 -4.72 -14.32 6.22
CA ARG A 129 -4.20 -13.60 5.04
C ARG A 129 -4.85 -12.23 4.95
N HIS A 130 -4.10 -11.28 4.36
CA HIS A 130 -4.55 -9.88 4.22
C HIS A 130 -4.42 -9.37 2.78
N SER A 131 -4.27 -10.25 1.76
CA SER A 131 -4.35 -9.82 0.37
C SER A 131 -5.74 -9.26 0.07
N LEU A 132 -5.83 -8.31 -0.86
CA LEU A 132 -7.09 -7.65 -1.22
C LEU A 132 -8.18 -8.66 -1.58
N GLN A 133 -7.84 -9.68 -2.38
CA GLN A 133 -8.78 -10.73 -2.78
C GLN A 133 -9.25 -11.60 -1.60
N HIS A 134 -8.36 -11.90 -0.63
CA HIS A 134 -8.77 -12.64 0.56
C HIS A 134 -9.70 -11.81 1.46
N LEU A 135 -9.40 -10.54 1.65
CA LEU A 135 -10.26 -9.61 2.40
C LEU A 135 -11.62 -9.43 1.71
N ARG A 136 -11.62 -9.31 0.37
CA ARG A 136 -12.85 -9.29 -0.43
C ARG A 136 -13.73 -10.51 -0.18
N GLU A 137 -13.14 -11.70 -0.24
CA GLU A 137 -13.85 -12.97 0.02
C GLU A 137 -14.37 -13.03 1.46
N TYR A 138 -13.55 -12.64 2.42
CA TYR A 138 -13.92 -12.63 3.83
C TYR A 138 -15.15 -11.74 4.10
N HIS A 139 -15.23 -10.57 3.47
CA HIS A 139 -16.36 -9.64 3.61
C HIS A 139 -17.53 -9.97 2.66
N GLY A 140 -17.48 -11.08 1.91
CA GLY A 140 -18.55 -11.50 1.01
C GLY A 140 -18.77 -10.56 -0.17
N ILE A 141 -17.77 -9.75 -0.54
CA ILE A 141 -17.84 -8.83 -1.68
C ILE A 141 -17.71 -9.64 -2.99
N PRO A 142 -18.60 -9.46 -3.98
CA PRO A 142 -18.54 -10.19 -5.25
C PRO A 142 -17.19 -10.06 -5.96
N ALA A 143 -16.83 -11.08 -6.73
CA ALA A 143 -15.59 -11.09 -7.52
C ALA A 143 -15.59 -9.98 -8.58
N ASN A 144 -14.40 -9.47 -8.88
CA ASN A 144 -14.09 -8.54 -9.94
C ASN A 144 -13.14 -9.16 -10.97
N THR A 145 -12.80 -8.41 -11.99
CA THR A 145 -11.69 -8.73 -12.88
C THR A 145 -10.40 -8.26 -12.22
N ALA A 146 -9.78 -9.13 -11.40
CA ALA A 146 -8.53 -8.80 -10.73
C ALA A 146 -7.42 -8.41 -11.71
N HIS A 147 -6.47 -7.59 -11.23
CA HIS A 147 -5.35 -7.04 -12.02
C HIS A 147 -5.80 -6.11 -13.17
N ARG A 148 -6.86 -5.35 -12.89
CA ARG A 148 -7.28 -4.17 -13.64
C ARG A 148 -7.45 -3.06 -12.61
N ALA A 149 -6.58 -2.06 -12.66
CA ALA A 149 -6.46 -1.06 -11.61
C ALA A 149 -7.82 -0.44 -11.19
N LEU A 150 -8.73 -0.14 -12.12
CA LEU A 150 -10.03 0.42 -11.77
C LEU A 150 -10.93 -0.56 -10.99
N ASP A 151 -10.93 -1.84 -11.38
CA ASP A 151 -11.73 -2.86 -10.69
C ASP A 151 -11.18 -3.11 -9.29
N ASP A 152 -9.84 -3.15 -9.14
CA ASP A 152 -9.19 -3.34 -7.85
C ASP A 152 -9.39 -2.14 -6.92
N VAL A 153 -9.40 -0.92 -7.43
CA VAL A 153 -9.74 0.31 -6.67
C VAL A 153 -11.17 0.27 -6.11
N ILE A 154 -12.14 -0.18 -6.88
CA ILE A 154 -13.54 -0.30 -6.41
C ILE A 154 -13.65 -1.40 -5.33
N ILE A 155 -12.94 -2.51 -5.49
CA ILE A 155 -12.87 -3.56 -4.46
C ILE A 155 -12.17 -3.04 -3.21
N LEU A 156 -11.04 -2.33 -3.37
CA LEU A 156 -10.32 -1.72 -2.26
C LEU A 156 -11.22 -0.80 -1.44
N HIS A 157 -11.98 0.08 -2.10
CA HIS A 157 -12.93 0.95 -1.42
C HIS A 157 -13.94 0.14 -0.60
N LYS A 158 -14.58 -0.87 -1.20
CA LYS A 158 -15.57 -1.71 -0.49
C LYS A 158 -14.96 -2.45 0.71
N VAL A 159 -13.80 -3.09 0.50
CA VAL A 159 -13.09 -3.82 1.57
C VAL A 159 -12.68 -2.87 2.69
N PHE A 160 -12.12 -1.70 2.35
CA PHE A 160 -11.68 -0.73 3.34
C PHE A 160 -12.85 -0.16 4.12
N SER A 161 -13.98 0.14 3.48
CA SER A 161 -15.20 0.60 4.16
C SER A 161 -15.71 -0.41 5.18
N GLU A 162 -15.72 -1.70 4.84
CA GLU A 162 -16.10 -2.78 5.78
C GLU A 162 -15.13 -2.91 6.96
N MET A 163 -13.84 -2.58 6.76
CA MET A 163 -12.84 -2.66 7.83
C MET A 163 -12.88 -1.47 8.79
N VAL A 164 -13.23 -0.29 8.31
CA VAL A 164 -13.18 0.95 9.10
C VAL A 164 -14.53 1.34 9.71
N ASP A 165 -15.62 0.72 9.20
CA ASP A 165 -16.99 0.97 9.65
C ASP A 165 -17.33 2.48 9.63
N ASP A 166 -17.61 3.09 10.77
CA ASP A 166 -18.00 4.50 10.92
C ASP A 166 -16.84 5.44 11.32
N LEU A 167 -15.59 4.95 11.32
CA LEU A 167 -14.41 5.77 11.64
C LEU A 167 -14.19 6.87 10.59
N LYS A 168 -13.87 8.07 11.08
CA LYS A 168 -13.49 9.19 10.21
C LYS A 168 -12.06 9.05 9.71
N MET A 169 -11.75 9.65 8.56
CA MET A 169 -10.40 9.59 7.97
C MET A 169 -9.31 10.13 8.91
N GLU A 170 -9.60 11.17 9.67
CA GLU A 170 -8.69 11.72 10.67
C GLU A 170 -8.38 10.70 11.77
N GLU A 171 -9.40 10.01 12.28
CA GLU A 171 -9.25 8.97 13.29
C GLU A 171 -8.43 7.79 12.75
N ILE A 172 -8.67 7.39 11.50
CA ILE A 172 -7.91 6.33 10.85
C ILE A 172 -6.44 6.74 10.70
N LEU A 173 -6.15 7.98 10.27
CA LEU A 173 -4.78 8.51 10.18
C LEU A 173 -4.11 8.53 11.56
N GLU A 174 -4.81 8.97 12.60
CA GLU A 174 -4.29 8.93 13.97
C GLU A 174 -4.00 7.49 14.43
N LEU A 175 -4.93 6.56 14.17
CA LEU A 175 -4.76 5.15 14.48
C LEU A 175 -3.56 4.55 13.75
N MET A 176 -3.33 4.91 12.47
CA MET A 176 -2.16 4.45 11.70
C MET A 176 -0.86 5.00 12.26
N ASN A 177 -0.85 6.26 12.71
CA ASN A 177 0.31 6.92 13.29
C ASN A 177 0.58 6.52 14.75
N GLN A 178 -0.40 5.95 15.45
CA GLN A 178 -0.17 5.45 16.80
C GLN A 178 0.83 4.29 16.78
N LYS A 179 1.98 4.50 17.43
CA LYS A 179 2.94 3.42 17.65
C LYS A 179 2.26 2.31 18.46
N GLN A 180 2.07 1.15 17.85
CA GLN A 180 1.65 -0.01 18.62
C GLN A 180 2.82 -0.44 19.50
N THR A 181 2.60 -0.46 20.80
CA THR A 181 3.51 -1.20 21.67
C THR A 181 3.26 -2.68 21.41
N LEU A 182 4.07 -3.28 20.52
CA LEU A 182 3.99 -4.72 20.29
C LEU A 182 4.16 -5.45 21.63
N ARG A 183 3.16 -6.24 21.99
CA ARG A 183 3.16 -7.03 23.24
C ARG A 183 3.51 -8.49 23.01
N GLN A 184 3.36 -8.96 21.77
CA GLN A 184 3.56 -10.35 21.37
C GLN A 184 4.45 -10.45 20.13
N MET A 185 5.15 -11.56 19.99
CA MET A 185 6.00 -11.85 18.84
C MET A 185 5.15 -12.02 17.58
N PRO A 186 5.35 -11.20 16.52
CA PRO A 186 4.47 -11.21 15.35
C PRO A 186 4.76 -12.37 14.39
N PHE A 187 5.95 -12.99 14.45
CA PHE A 187 6.37 -14.03 13.50
C PHE A 187 7.32 -15.08 14.11
N GLY A 188 7.68 -16.07 13.28
CA GLY A 188 8.68 -17.10 13.61
C GLY A 188 8.21 -18.10 14.66
N LYS A 189 9.14 -18.89 15.19
CA LYS A 189 8.85 -19.99 16.13
C LYS A 189 8.24 -19.57 17.47
N HIS A 190 8.27 -18.28 17.78
CA HIS A 190 7.70 -17.70 19.00
C HIS A 190 6.48 -16.83 18.72
N ARG A 191 5.89 -16.91 17.53
CA ARG A 191 4.69 -16.13 17.16
C ARG A 191 3.61 -16.25 18.24
N GLY A 192 3.01 -15.10 18.62
CA GLY A 192 1.95 -15.01 19.62
C GLY A 192 2.42 -15.04 21.08
N LYS A 193 3.70 -15.33 21.39
CA LYS A 193 4.21 -15.25 22.75
C LYS A 193 4.45 -13.81 23.19
N PRO A 194 4.18 -13.46 24.45
CA PRO A 194 4.56 -12.16 24.99
C PRO A 194 6.04 -11.85 24.77
N LEU A 195 6.38 -10.62 24.33
CA LEU A 195 7.77 -10.24 24.01
C LEU A 195 8.70 -10.44 25.21
N LYS A 196 8.24 -10.14 26.42
CA LYS A 196 9.00 -10.34 27.66
C LYS A 196 9.37 -11.81 27.96
N GLU A 197 8.68 -12.75 27.32
CA GLU A 197 8.91 -14.20 27.49
C GLU A 197 9.77 -14.79 26.36
N ILE A 198 10.20 -13.96 25.39
CA ILE A 198 11.07 -14.42 24.32
C ILE A 198 12.49 -14.65 24.85
N PRO A 199 13.08 -15.82 24.59
CA PRO A 199 14.43 -16.10 25.06
C PRO A 199 15.44 -15.06 24.58
N PRO A 200 16.33 -14.51 25.45
CA PRO A 200 17.31 -13.50 25.05
C PRO A 200 18.22 -13.95 23.92
N GLY A 201 18.57 -15.24 23.86
CA GLY A 201 19.35 -15.80 22.75
C GLY A 201 18.65 -15.73 21.40
N TYR A 202 17.30 -15.79 21.38
CA TYR A 202 16.52 -15.62 20.14
C TYR A 202 16.46 -14.15 19.71
N VAL A 203 16.32 -13.23 20.66
CA VAL A 203 16.35 -11.78 20.37
C VAL A 203 17.71 -11.39 19.80
N ARG A 204 18.80 -11.88 20.40
CA ARG A 204 20.16 -11.68 19.90
C ARG A 204 20.32 -12.23 18.50
N TRP A 205 19.85 -13.45 18.24
CA TRP A 205 19.88 -14.05 16.90
C TRP A 205 19.12 -13.21 15.86
N LEU A 206 17.94 -12.70 16.20
CA LEU A 206 17.17 -11.79 15.32
C LEU A 206 17.96 -10.52 15.00
N HIS A 207 18.65 -9.95 15.98
CA HIS A 207 19.48 -8.76 15.82
C HIS A 207 20.68 -9.03 14.93
N GLU A 208 21.48 -10.07 15.25
CA GLU A 208 22.69 -10.44 14.50
C GLU A 208 22.43 -10.81 13.04
N ASN A 209 21.26 -11.38 12.75
CA ASN A 209 20.86 -11.73 11.38
C ASN A 209 20.11 -10.60 10.64
N GLY A 210 20.10 -9.39 11.17
CA GLY A 210 19.46 -8.23 10.53
C GLY A 210 17.93 -8.33 10.41
N ALA A 211 17.31 -9.30 11.10
CA ALA A 211 15.86 -9.47 11.04
C ALA A 211 15.11 -8.28 11.65
N LEU A 212 15.69 -7.63 12.66
CA LEU A 212 15.12 -6.45 13.30
C LEU A 212 15.35 -5.16 12.51
N ASP A 213 16.22 -5.17 11.50
CA ASP A 213 16.53 -3.99 10.67
C ASP A 213 15.70 -3.93 9.39
N LYS A 214 14.83 -4.92 9.17
CA LYS A 214 13.88 -4.89 8.06
C LYS A 214 12.84 -3.81 8.29
N PRO A 215 12.37 -3.12 7.23
CA PRO A 215 11.40 -2.03 7.33
C PRO A 215 10.14 -2.38 8.14
N ASP A 216 9.62 -3.60 7.96
CA ASP A 216 8.41 -4.08 8.64
C ASP A 216 8.62 -4.44 10.12
N ASN A 217 9.86 -4.46 10.61
CA ASN A 217 10.19 -4.91 11.96
C ASN A 217 10.67 -3.79 12.89
N GLY A 218 10.55 -2.52 12.47
CA GLY A 218 10.95 -1.36 13.26
C GLY A 218 10.25 -1.30 14.62
N GLU A 219 8.94 -1.53 14.65
CA GLU A 219 8.15 -1.56 15.90
C GLU A 219 8.59 -2.69 16.85
N LEU A 220 8.95 -3.85 16.30
CA LEU A 220 9.47 -4.97 17.08
C LEU A 220 10.84 -4.64 17.69
N LYS A 221 11.71 -4.00 16.92
CA LYS A 221 13.01 -3.53 17.40
C LYS A 221 12.85 -2.51 18.53
N GLU A 222 11.98 -1.51 18.36
CA GLU A 222 11.67 -0.53 19.39
C GLU A 222 11.08 -1.19 20.66
N ALA A 223 10.18 -2.17 20.51
CA ALA A 223 9.59 -2.88 21.62
C ALA A 223 10.62 -3.69 22.42
N PHE A 224 11.54 -4.39 21.76
CA PHE A 224 12.66 -5.07 22.43
C PHE A 224 13.63 -4.10 23.09
N ALA A 225 13.91 -2.94 22.47
CA ALA A 225 14.70 -1.88 23.08
C ALA A 225 14.06 -1.35 24.38
N ALA A 226 12.76 -1.06 24.35
CA ALA A 226 12.00 -0.60 25.51
C ALA A 226 11.97 -1.63 26.64
N LEU A 227 12.05 -2.92 26.31
CA LEU A 227 12.14 -4.01 27.30
C LEU A 227 13.60 -4.28 27.78
N GLY A 228 14.60 -3.54 27.26
CA GLY A 228 16.01 -3.76 27.57
C GLY A 228 16.56 -5.11 27.09
N MET A 229 15.96 -5.68 26.05
CA MET A 229 16.30 -7.01 25.56
C MET A 229 17.27 -7.00 24.36
N LEU A 230 17.57 -5.83 23.79
CA LEU A 230 18.56 -5.72 22.72
C LEU A 230 19.98 -5.77 23.30
N PRO A 231 20.94 -6.39 22.60
CA PRO A 231 22.34 -6.33 22.98
C PRO A 231 22.82 -4.87 22.91
N THR A 232 23.59 -4.47 23.91
CA THR A 232 24.32 -3.20 23.96
C THR A 232 25.48 -3.20 22.97
#